data_fa70a99d508c4dba22d087ae7b9018d2
#
_entry.id   fa70a99d508c4dba22d087ae7b9018d2
#
_cell.length_a   1.000
_cell.length_b   1.000
_cell.length_c   1.000
_cell.angle_alpha   90.00
_cell.angle_beta   90.00
_cell.angle_gamma   90.00
#
_symmetry.space_group_name_H-M   'P 1'
#
loop_
_entity.id
_entity.type
_entity.pdbx_description
1 polymer ?
#
loop_
_entity_poly.entity_id
_entity_poly.type
_entity_poly.pdbx_seq_one_letter_code
_entity_poly.pdbx_strand_id
1 'polypeptide(L)'
;MVTKSAPTKKVASVKKPASSTKTTAVKATSTTNKASVEAFKQSVLNHLRTTIGTSPEKASKLAWWQAVVAACNEEIFGRLTDTQSTHAKADTRAVHYLSAEFLMGRLTVNNLTNLEKFDIARDALKELGLDINEVCEEEPDMALGNGGLGRLAACFMDSLATCKYPCVGYGIHYENGLFRQEIRGGKQVERPDSWREYGCPWEVCRPESVQNIPLGGYIEKQTAPDGSVSSVWHPSSIIKGVPWDIPVVGYRGSSVAILRLWESRSTEQFNWDVFNAGGYVDAQAEKSLA
;
A
#
# COMPACT_ATOMS: atom_id res chain seq x y z
N MET A 1 0.40 2.79 -72.91
CA MET A 1 -1.02 2.83 -72.35
C MET A 1 -1.06 3.68 -71.10
N VAL A 2 -1.73 4.81 -71.22
CA VAL A 2 -1.81 5.86 -70.21
C VAL A 2 -2.98 5.53 -69.33
N THR A 3 -2.76 5.36 -68.01
CA THR A 3 -3.84 5.23 -67.03
C THR A 3 -4.03 6.55 -66.28
N LYS A 4 -5.24 7.09 -66.42
CA LYS A 4 -5.72 8.33 -65.85
C LYS A 4 -5.77 8.30 -64.35
N SER A 5 -5.25 9.34 -63.69
CA SER A 5 -5.42 9.66 -62.27
C SER A 5 -6.85 10.17 -61.97
N ALA A 6 -7.45 9.65 -60.89
CA ALA A 6 -8.72 10.12 -60.38
C ALA A 6 -8.55 11.36 -59.51
N PRO A 7 -9.54 12.25 -59.40
CA PRO A 7 -9.41 13.55 -58.72
C PRO A 7 -9.59 13.43 -57.20
N THR A 8 -8.69 14.07 -56.47
CA THR A 8 -8.70 14.28 -55.02
C THR A 8 -9.88 15.15 -54.59
N LYS A 9 -10.77 14.61 -53.76
CA LYS A 9 -11.83 15.39 -53.08
C LYS A 9 -11.21 16.27 -51.96
N LYS A 10 -11.43 17.59 -52.07
CA LYS A 10 -11.14 18.57 -51.02
C LYS A 10 -11.96 18.27 -49.80
N VAL A 11 -11.29 18.05 -48.66
CA VAL A 11 -11.90 17.95 -47.32
C VAL A 11 -12.24 19.36 -46.86
N ALA A 12 -13.51 19.59 -46.56
CA ALA A 12 -14.02 20.86 -46.03
C ALA A 12 -13.48 21.09 -44.63
N SER A 13 -12.97 22.31 -44.38
CA SER A 13 -12.49 22.76 -43.07
C SER A 13 -13.66 22.92 -42.12
N VAL A 14 -13.67 22.10 -41.04
CA VAL A 14 -14.60 22.28 -39.93
C VAL A 14 -14.10 23.43 -39.06
N LYS A 15 -14.89 24.51 -39.01
CA LYS A 15 -14.68 25.64 -38.10
C LYS A 15 -14.84 25.15 -36.65
N LYS A 16 -13.81 25.28 -35.84
CA LYS A 16 -13.87 25.13 -34.37
C LYS A 16 -14.83 26.22 -33.79
N PRO A 17 -15.79 25.83 -32.91
CA PRO A 17 -16.50 26.80 -32.13
C PRO A 17 -15.56 27.39 -31.08
N ALA A 18 -15.51 28.74 -31.02
CA ALA A 18 -14.81 29.47 -29.99
C ALA A 18 -15.62 29.34 -28.67
N SER A 19 -15.16 28.41 -27.81
CA SER A 19 -15.62 28.36 -26.42
C SER A 19 -14.81 29.33 -25.59
N SER A 20 -15.35 30.50 -25.32
CA SER A 20 -14.85 31.39 -24.28
C SER A 20 -15.33 30.87 -22.91
N THR A 21 -14.68 29.86 -22.39
CA THR A 21 -14.85 29.48 -21.01
C THR A 21 -14.06 30.48 -20.16
N LYS A 22 -14.75 31.46 -19.60
CA LYS A 22 -14.21 32.27 -18.50
C LYS A 22 -13.91 31.32 -17.35
N THR A 23 -12.63 30.98 -17.18
CA THR A 23 -12.13 30.31 -15.98
C THR A 23 -12.32 31.29 -14.81
N THR A 24 -13.43 31.16 -14.12
CA THR A 24 -13.62 31.80 -12.83
C THR A 24 -12.68 31.07 -11.88
N ALA A 25 -11.52 31.66 -11.59
CA ALA A 25 -10.67 31.21 -10.52
C ALA A 25 -11.46 31.26 -9.22
N VAL A 26 -11.98 30.13 -8.78
CA VAL A 26 -12.53 29.98 -7.44
C VAL A 26 -11.34 30.13 -6.50
N LYS A 27 -11.19 31.32 -5.93
CA LYS A 27 -10.37 31.56 -4.74
C LYS A 27 -11.00 30.72 -3.62
N ALA A 28 -10.56 29.49 -3.45
CA ALA A 28 -10.81 28.73 -2.23
C ALA A 28 -9.92 29.34 -1.13
N THR A 29 -10.39 30.39 -0.51
CA THR A 29 -9.95 30.80 0.83
C THR A 29 -10.65 29.85 1.81
N SER A 30 -10.14 28.64 1.97
CA SER A 30 -10.45 27.86 3.16
C SER A 30 -9.71 28.55 4.31
N THR A 31 -10.41 29.34 5.08
CA THR A 31 -9.99 29.69 6.44
C THR A 31 -9.91 28.38 7.20
N THR A 32 -8.71 27.81 7.30
CA THR A 32 -8.43 26.62 8.10
C THR A 32 -8.98 26.91 9.49
N ASN A 33 -9.92 26.09 9.95
CA ASN A 33 -10.53 26.30 11.25
C ASN A 33 -9.45 26.12 12.32
N LYS A 34 -9.10 27.16 13.06
CA LYS A 34 -8.07 27.12 14.11
C LYS A 34 -8.28 25.99 15.11
N ALA A 35 -9.54 25.63 15.41
CA ALA A 35 -9.86 24.51 16.28
C ALA A 35 -9.41 23.16 15.67
N SER A 36 -9.53 22.98 14.36
CA SER A 36 -9.08 21.75 13.66
C SER A 36 -7.55 21.67 13.61
N VAL A 37 -6.86 22.79 13.43
CA VAL A 37 -5.39 22.87 13.46
C VAL A 37 -4.89 22.50 14.86
N GLU A 38 -5.48 23.11 15.91
CA GLU A 38 -5.09 22.81 17.28
C GLU A 38 -5.37 21.34 17.65
N ALA A 39 -6.53 20.80 17.26
CA ALA A 39 -6.87 19.41 17.52
C ALA A 39 -5.88 18.46 16.85
N PHE A 40 -5.51 18.67 15.59
CA PHE A 40 -4.52 17.87 14.88
C PHE A 40 -3.13 17.98 15.52
N LYS A 41 -2.70 19.20 15.88
CA LYS A 41 -1.44 19.44 16.59
C LYS A 41 -1.38 18.67 17.90
N GLN A 42 -2.45 18.69 18.69
CA GLN A 42 -2.52 17.94 19.94
C GLN A 42 -2.49 16.42 19.75
N SER A 43 -3.16 15.89 18.71
CA SER A 43 -3.07 14.48 18.34
C SER A 43 -1.63 14.08 17.99
N VAL A 44 -0.94 14.87 17.14
CA VAL A 44 0.47 14.61 16.79
C VAL A 44 1.38 14.63 18.02
N LEU A 45 1.24 15.63 18.91
CA LEU A 45 2.02 15.71 20.14
C LEU A 45 1.72 14.55 21.10
N ASN A 46 0.46 14.14 21.19
CA ASN A 46 0.07 12.98 21.97
C ASN A 46 0.71 11.69 21.44
N HIS A 47 0.64 11.45 20.14
CA HIS A 47 1.29 10.28 19.52
C HIS A 47 2.81 10.31 19.64
N LEU A 48 3.44 11.48 19.51
CA LEU A 48 4.87 11.61 19.72
C LEU A 48 5.27 11.11 21.12
N ARG A 49 4.47 11.44 22.14
CA ARG A 49 4.70 11.02 23.52
C ARG A 49 4.31 9.56 23.79
N THR A 50 3.14 9.11 23.32
CA THR A 50 2.52 7.84 23.76
C THR A 50 2.82 6.68 22.83
N THR A 51 2.96 6.94 21.53
CA THR A 51 3.22 5.91 20.51
C THR A 51 4.71 5.81 20.17
N ILE A 52 5.37 6.97 20.00
CA ILE A 52 6.79 7.03 19.63
C ILE A 52 7.70 7.05 20.88
N GLY A 53 7.20 7.55 22.01
CA GLY A 53 7.93 7.57 23.28
C GLY A 53 9.02 8.64 23.37
N THR A 54 8.85 9.79 22.71
CA THR A 54 9.82 10.88 22.72
C THR A 54 9.16 12.24 23.00
N SER A 55 9.99 13.22 23.38
CA SER A 55 9.52 14.59 23.57
C SER A 55 9.79 15.45 22.31
N PRO A 56 9.05 16.55 22.11
CA PRO A 56 9.22 17.42 20.94
C PRO A 56 10.68 17.91 20.75
N GLU A 57 11.37 18.21 21.83
CA GLU A 57 12.75 18.75 21.78
C GLU A 57 13.79 17.71 21.34
N LYS A 58 13.47 16.41 21.48
CA LYS A 58 14.38 15.29 21.16
C LYS A 58 13.95 14.52 19.91
N ALA A 59 12.79 14.84 19.36
CA ALA A 59 12.22 14.12 18.24
C ALA A 59 13.02 14.34 16.95
N SER A 60 13.41 13.26 16.28
CA SER A 60 13.92 13.29 14.92
C SER A 60 12.81 13.62 13.91
N LYS A 61 13.17 14.00 12.67
CA LYS A 61 12.18 14.18 11.60
C LYS A 61 11.36 12.90 11.35
N LEU A 62 12.04 11.75 11.39
CA LEU A 62 11.38 10.44 11.28
C LEU A 62 10.34 10.23 12.39
N ALA A 63 10.65 10.57 13.64
CA ALA A 63 9.72 10.48 14.76
C ALA A 63 8.50 11.41 14.56
N TRP A 64 8.71 12.61 14.04
CA TRP A 64 7.64 13.53 13.70
C TRP A 64 6.74 12.98 12.58
N TRP A 65 7.34 12.42 11.52
CA TRP A 65 6.57 11.78 10.45
C TRP A 65 5.73 10.62 11.01
N GLN A 66 6.31 9.73 11.81
CA GLN A 66 5.58 8.62 12.44
C GLN A 66 4.42 9.11 13.31
N ALA A 67 4.60 10.20 14.05
CA ALA A 67 3.53 10.80 14.86
C ALA A 67 2.41 11.39 14.00
N VAL A 68 2.74 12.03 12.86
CA VAL A 68 1.74 12.51 11.89
C VAL A 68 0.95 11.36 11.29
N VAL A 69 1.63 10.27 10.92
CA VAL A 69 0.96 9.06 10.41
C VAL A 69 0.03 8.46 11.45
N ALA A 70 0.47 8.36 12.71
CA ALA A 70 -0.36 7.86 13.79
C ALA A 70 -1.61 8.72 14.02
N ALA A 71 -1.49 10.04 13.96
CA ALA A 71 -2.62 10.96 14.04
C ALA A 71 -3.61 10.81 12.86
N CYS A 72 -3.10 10.51 11.65
CA CYS A 72 -3.95 10.18 10.51
C CYS A 72 -4.65 8.83 10.69
N ASN A 73 -3.95 7.84 11.21
CA ASN A 73 -4.46 6.49 11.40
C ASN A 73 -5.64 6.43 12.38
N GLU A 74 -5.71 7.29 13.40
CA GLU A 74 -6.88 7.39 14.27
C GLU A 74 -8.18 7.54 13.46
N GLU A 75 -8.18 8.43 12.49
CA GLU A 75 -9.36 8.67 11.65
C GLU A 75 -9.52 7.61 10.56
N ILE A 76 -8.43 7.20 9.93
CA ILE A 76 -8.45 6.22 8.84
C ILE A 76 -9.04 4.89 9.33
N PHE A 77 -8.59 4.37 10.47
CA PHE A 77 -9.09 3.10 10.99
C PHE A 77 -10.51 3.20 11.52
N GLY A 78 -10.92 4.35 12.08
CA GLY A 78 -12.33 4.60 12.39
C GLY A 78 -13.20 4.49 11.15
N ARG A 79 -12.85 5.20 10.07
CA ARG A 79 -13.56 5.16 8.79
C ARG A 79 -13.50 3.79 8.12
N LEU A 80 -12.40 3.06 8.24
CA LEU A 80 -12.28 1.69 7.75
C LEU A 80 -13.30 0.77 8.43
N THR A 81 -13.40 0.84 9.75
CA THR A 81 -14.37 0.07 10.54
C THR A 81 -15.81 0.38 10.13
N ASP A 82 -16.13 1.65 9.96
CA ASP A 82 -17.46 2.10 9.49
C ASP A 82 -17.76 1.62 8.07
N THR A 83 -16.76 1.70 7.17
CA THR A 83 -16.86 1.21 5.80
C THR A 83 -17.16 -0.29 5.77
N GLN A 84 -16.37 -1.09 6.50
CA GLN A 84 -16.56 -2.54 6.58
C GLN A 84 -17.94 -2.91 7.16
N SER A 85 -18.35 -2.24 8.24
CA SER A 85 -19.68 -2.44 8.84
C SER A 85 -20.80 -2.12 7.86
N THR A 86 -20.65 -1.05 7.09
CA THR A 86 -21.64 -0.63 6.08
C THR A 86 -21.75 -1.67 4.96
N HIS A 87 -20.61 -2.15 4.43
CA HIS A 87 -20.58 -3.16 3.38
C HIS A 87 -21.16 -4.51 3.87
N ALA A 88 -20.83 -4.92 5.08
CA ALA A 88 -21.36 -6.16 5.67
C ALA A 88 -22.89 -6.11 5.84
N LYS A 89 -23.44 -4.98 6.32
CA LYS A 89 -24.89 -4.78 6.48
C LYS A 89 -25.64 -4.76 5.14
N ALA A 90 -24.99 -4.23 4.11
CA ALA A 90 -25.60 -4.11 2.78
C ALA A 90 -25.51 -5.40 1.95
N ASP A 91 -24.79 -6.42 2.44
CA ASP A 91 -24.54 -7.71 1.76
C ASP A 91 -24.11 -7.52 0.29
N THR A 92 -23.19 -6.62 0.06
CA THR A 92 -22.75 -6.22 -1.27
C THR A 92 -21.68 -7.17 -1.81
N ARG A 93 -21.65 -7.32 -3.14
CA ARG A 93 -20.51 -7.99 -3.80
C ARG A 93 -19.26 -7.16 -3.63
N ALA A 94 -18.13 -7.81 -3.35
CA ALA A 94 -16.82 -7.18 -3.26
C ALA A 94 -15.99 -7.43 -4.51
N VAL A 95 -15.15 -6.46 -4.85
CA VAL A 95 -14.11 -6.58 -5.88
C VAL A 95 -12.85 -7.09 -5.20
N HIS A 96 -12.28 -8.17 -5.72
CA HIS A 96 -10.99 -8.70 -5.29
C HIS A 96 -9.98 -8.45 -6.41
N TYR A 97 -9.04 -7.52 -6.17
CA TYR A 97 -8.03 -7.14 -7.15
C TYR A 97 -6.70 -7.82 -6.83
N LEU A 98 -6.34 -8.80 -7.64
CA LEU A 98 -5.10 -9.56 -7.48
C LEU A 98 -4.02 -8.99 -8.40
N SER A 99 -2.87 -8.62 -7.83
CA SER A 99 -1.71 -8.18 -8.59
C SER A 99 -0.42 -8.62 -7.89
N ALA A 100 0.57 -8.99 -8.67
CA ALA A 100 1.93 -9.21 -8.15
C ALA A 100 2.61 -7.90 -7.74
N GLU A 101 2.13 -6.76 -8.24
CA GLU A 101 2.72 -5.45 -8.01
C GLU A 101 1.66 -4.45 -7.56
N PHE A 102 1.98 -3.65 -6.53
CA PHE A 102 1.21 -2.47 -6.13
C PHE A 102 2.19 -1.31 -5.90
N LEU A 103 2.37 -0.46 -6.90
CA LEU A 103 3.26 0.70 -6.84
C LEU A 103 2.50 1.86 -6.18
N MET A 104 2.33 1.77 -4.86
CA MET A 104 1.59 2.78 -4.09
C MET A 104 2.36 4.08 -3.94
N GLY A 105 3.66 3.98 -3.76
CA GLY A 105 4.50 5.14 -3.45
C GLY A 105 4.33 5.61 -2.01
N ARG A 106 4.63 6.87 -1.75
CA ARG A 106 4.45 7.52 -0.45
C ARG A 106 2.98 7.84 -0.20
N LEU A 107 2.48 7.52 0.97
CA LEU A 107 1.07 7.60 1.32
C LEU A 107 0.70 8.85 2.13
N THR A 108 1.65 9.49 2.82
CA THR A 108 1.35 10.60 3.75
C THR A 108 0.62 11.75 3.06
N VAL A 109 1.18 12.29 1.96
CA VAL A 109 0.57 13.40 1.24
C VAL A 109 -0.76 12.98 0.62
N ASN A 110 -0.83 11.76 0.05
CA ASN A 110 -2.05 11.21 -0.52
C ASN A 110 -3.16 11.09 0.54
N ASN A 111 -2.85 10.49 1.69
CA ASN A 111 -3.82 10.30 2.76
C ASN A 111 -4.28 11.63 3.37
N LEU A 112 -3.36 12.57 3.63
CA LEU A 112 -3.71 13.92 4.10
C LEU A 112 -4.61 14.66 3.11
N THR A 113 -4.35 14.52 1.81
CA THR A 113 -5.17 15.12 0.75
C THR A 113 -6.55 14.48 0.70
N ASN A 114 -6.62 13.16 0.72
CA ASN A 114 -7.88 12.40 0.66
C ASN A 114 -8.74 12.61 1.92
N LEU A 115 -8.11 12.85 3.08
CA LEU A 115 -8.79 13.23 4.32
C LEU A 115 -9.19 14.71 4.39
N GLU A 116 -8.83 15.51 3.37
CA GLU A 116 -9.00 16.98 3.37
C GLU A 116 -8.25 17.66 4.55
N LYS A 117 -7.14 17.08 5.00
CA LYS A 117 -6.35 17.55 6.16
C LYS A 117 -4.97 18.11 5.82
N PHE A 118 -4.58 18.15 4.55
CA PHE A 118 -3.23 18.58 4.18
C PHE A 118 -2.91 20.00 4.68
N ASP A 119 -3.82 20.95 4.47
CA ASP A 119 -3.63 22.34 4.94
C ASP A 119 -3.65 22.45 6.47
N ILE A 120 -4.49 21.63 7.15
CA ILE A 120 -4.55 21.54 8.61
C ILE A 120 -3.22 21.02 9.17
N ALA A 121 -2.71 19.94 8.60
CA ALA A 121 -1.43 19.34 9.01
C ALA A 121 -0.26 20.29 8.78
N ARG A 122 -0.23 20.98 7.61
CA ARG A 122 0.79 21.99 7.30
C ARG A 122 0.80 23.11 8.35
N ASP A 123 -0.37 23.66 8.64
CA ASP A 123 -0.48 24.79 9.58
C ASP A 123 -0.15 24.33 11.01
N ALA A 124 -0.56 23.12 11.42
CA ALA A 124 -0.23 22.52 12.71
C ALA A 124 1.29 22.29 12.86
N LEU A 125 1.95 21.72 11.85
CA LEU A 125 3.39 21.49 11.86
C LEU A 125 4.17 22.81 11.84
N LYS A 126 3.68 23.81 11.11
CA LYS A 126 4.28 25.15 11.09
C LYS A 126 4.24 25.82 12.47
N GLU A 127 3.17 25.66 13.24
CA GLU A 127 3.10 26.14 14.62
C GLU A 127 4.09 25.42 15.56
N LEU A 128 4.51 24.20 15.21
CA LEU A 128 5.56 23.44 15.90
C LEU A 128 6.98 23.74 15.38
N GLY A 129 7.12 24.67 14.41
CA GLY A 129 8.39 25.04 13.82
C GLY A 129 8.90 24.06 12.77
N LEU A 130 8.03 23.22 12.20
CA LEU A 130 8.38 22.16 11.23
C LEU A 130 7.83 22.49 9.83
N ASP A 131 8.56 22.10 8.78
CA ASP A 131 8.08 22.10 7.41
C ASP A 131 7.45 20.74 7.08
N ILE A 132 6.20 20.74 6.62
CA ILE A 132 5.48 19.53 6.25
C ILE A 132 6.20 18.76 5.14
N ASN A 133 6.82 19.45 4.18
CA ASN A 133 7.53 18.78 3.10
C ASN A 133 8.75 18.02 3.63
N GLU A 134 9.52 18.64 4.53
CA GLU A 134 10.66 17.97 5.17
C GLU A 134 10.24 16.77 6.02
N VAL A 135 9.10 16.86 6.69
CA VAL A 135 8.56 15.74 7.47
C VAL A 135 8.07 14.62 6.55
N CYS A 136 7.38 14.94 5.45
CA CYS A 136 6.90 13.94 4.49
C CYS A 136 8.03 13.28 3.69
N GLU A 137 9.21 13.92 3.54
CA GLU A 137 10.38 13.32 2.88
C GLU A 137 11.00 12.17 3.68
N GLU A 138 10.72 12.06 4.97
CA GLU A 138 11.18 10.94 5.81
C GLU A 138 10.44 9.63 5.51
N GLU A 139 9.30 9.69 4.78
CA GLU A 139 8.54 8.50 4.39
C GLU A 139 9.32 7.68 3.35
N PRO A 140 9.63 6.40 3.65
CA PRO A 140 10.15 5.50 2.64
C PRO A 140 9.15 5.29 1.50
N ASP A 141 9.64 5.25 0.26
CA ASP A 141 8.79 4.96 -0.89
C ASP A 141 8.40 3.48 -0.89
N MET A 142 7.11 3.19 -0.88
CA MET A 142 6.59 1.83 -1.04
C MET A 142 6.64 1.43 -2.53
N ALA A 143 7.83 1.16 -3.02
CA ALA A 143 8.13 0.84 -4.41
C ALA A 143 7.91 -0.66 -4.72
N LEU A 144 6.71 -1.19 -4.43
CA LEU A 144 6.35 -2.60 -4.64
C LEU A 144 5.82 -2.85 -6.06
N GLY A 145 6.48 -2.27 -7.04
CA GLY A 145 6.16 -2.41 -8.45
C GLY A 145 7.22 -1.76 -9.31
N ASN A 146 7.23 -2.11 -10.61
CA ASN A 146 8.24 -1.67 -11.56
C ASN A 146 7.73 -0.59 -12.52
N GLY A 147 6.45 -0.62 -12.90
CA GLY A 147 5.93 0.28 -13.92
C GLY A 147 4.41 0.28 -14.02
N GLY A 148 3.90 0.20 -15.26
CA GLY A 148 2.48 0.36 -15.56
C GLY A 148 1.57 -0.64 -14.87
N LEU A 149 1.97 -1.90 -14.71
CA LEU A 149 1.18 -2.91 -14.01
C LEU A 149 0.93 -2.51 -12.55
N GLY A 150 1.99 -2.24 -11.81
CA GLY A 150 1.91 -1.89 -10.40
C GLY A 150 1.23 -0.53 -10.17
N ARG A 151 1.48 0.45 -11.05
CA ARG A 151 0.82 1.77 -10.93
C ARG A 151 -0.66 1.71 -11.28
N LEU A 152 -1.06 0.89 -12.28
CA LEU A 152 -2.46 0.66 -12.61
C LEU A 152 -3.22 0.07 -11.41
N ALA A 153 -2.64 -0.94 -10.76
CA ALA A 153 -3.21 -1.55 -9.56
C ALA A 153 -3.41 -0.52 -8.44
N ALA A 154 -2.40 0.32 -8.17
CA ALA A 154 -2.48 1.40 -7.19
C ALA A 154 -3.59 2.41 -7.53
N CYS A 155 -3.69 2.84 -8.79
CA CYS A 155 -4.73 3.77 -9.25
C CYS A 155 -6.13 3.16 -9.15
N PHE A 156 -6.29 1.86 -9.44
CA PHE A 156 -7.58 1.20 -9.28
C PHE A 156 -8.00 1.10 -7.83
N MET A 157 -7.09 0.80 -6.90
CA MET A 157 -7.41 0.78 -5.47
C MET A 157 -7.90 2.14 -4.99
N ASP A 158 -7.21 3.22 -5.36
CA ASP A 158 -7.62 4.60 -5.03
C ASP A 158 -8.99 4.95 -5.64
N SER A 159 -9.21 4.61 -6.91
CA SER A 159 -10.46 4.85 -7.61
C SER A 159 -11.62 4.07 -7.00
N LEU A 160 -11.43 2.78 -6.68
CA LEU A 160 -12.46 1.94 -6.07
C LEU A 160 -12.84 2.46 -4.68
N ALA A 161 -11.86 2.87 -3.87
CA ALA A 161 -12.10 3.51 -2.58
C ALA A 161 -12.87 4.83 -2.74
N THR A 162 -12.47 5.68 -3.70
CA THR A 162 -13.12 6.97 -3.98
C THR A 162 -14.56 6.78 -4.46
N CYS A 163 -14.80 5.79 -5.32
CA CYS A 163 -16.14 5.46 -5.82
C CYS A 163 -16.98 4.64 -4.82
N LYS A 164 -16.44 4.32 -3.63
CA LYS A 164 -17.11 3.59 -2.55
C LYS A 164 -17.47 2.15 -2.91
N TYR A 165 -16.73 1.53 -3.83
CA TYR A 165 -16.91 0.12 -4.10
C TYR A 165 -16.28 -0.72 -3.00
N PRO A 166 -16.96 -1.76 -2.48
CA PRO A 166 -16.32 -2.75 -1.62
C PRO A 166 -15.18 -3.42 -2.36
N CYS A 167 -13.96 -3.23 -1.91
CA CYS A 167 -12.81 -3.82 -2.59
C CYS A 167 -11.68 -4.17 -1.62
N VAL A 168 -10.95 -5.23 -1.99
CA VAL A 168 -9.71 -5.64 -1.33
C VAL A 168 -8.68 -5.93 -2.42
N GLY A 169 -7.53 -5.27 -2.35
CA GLY A 169 -6.35 -5.61 -3.15
C GLY A 169 -5.58 -6.73 -2.47
N TYR A 170 -5.05 -7.66 -3.25
CA TYR A 170 -4.20 -8.75 -2.76
C TYR A 170 -2.90 -8.77 -3.54
N GLY A 171 -1.78 -8.73 -2.83
CA GLY A 171 -0.46 -8.72 -3.42
C GLY A 171 0.57 -9.41 -2.56
N ILE A 172 1.82 -9.29 -2.96
CA ILE A 172 2.98 -9.84 -2.28
C ILE A 172 3.61 -8.75 -1.41
N HIS A 173 3.86 -9.07 -0.16
CA HIS A 173 4.58 -8.22 0.77
C HIS A 173 6.08 -8.44 0.61
N TYR A 174 6.66 -7.80 -0.40
CA TYR A 174 8.07 -7.92 -0.70
C TYR A 174 8.93 -7.37 0.44
N GLU A 175 9.98 -8.10 0.80
CA GLU A 175 10.97 -7.67 1.79
C GLU A 175 11.70 -6.41 1.33
N ASN A 176 12.06 -6.37 0.05
CA ASN A 176 12.69 -5.23 -0.59
C ASN A 176 11.79 -4.69 -1.70
N GLY A 177 11.76 -3.37 -1.85
CA GLY A 177 11.17 -2.72 -3.00
C GLY A 177 12.00 -2.91 -4.27
N LEU A 178 11.64 -2.18 -5.35
CA LEU A 178 12.52 -2.06 -6.50
C LEU A 178 13.87 -1.51 -6.03
N PHE A 179 14.98 -1.97 -6.62
CA PHE A 179 16.32 -1.59 -6.19
C PHE A 179 16.53 -0.06 -6.12
N ARG A 180 17.29 0.37 -5.12
CA ARG A 180 17.76 1.75 -4.99
C ARG A 180 18.94 1.98 -5.94
N GLN A 181 18.91 3.08 -6.69
CA GLN A 181 19.98 3.46 -7.61
C GLN A 181 20.96 4.41 -6.92
N GLU A 182 22.25 4.07 -7.00
CA GLU A 182 23.34 4.94 -6.55
C GLU A 182 24.29 5.22 -7.71
N ILE A 183 24.93 6.39 -7.71
CA ILE A 183 25.99 6.70 -8.67
C ILE A 183 27.33 6.62 -7.95
N ARG A 184 28.18 5.67 -8.37
CA ARG A 184 29.52 5.50 -7.84
C ARG A 184 30.55 5.47 -8.99
N GLY A 185 31.53 6.36 -8.93
CA GLY A 185 32.55 6.46 -9.99
C GLY A 185 31.98 6.70 -11.38
N GLY A 186 30.88 7.47 -11.49
CA GLY A 186 30.19 7.76 -12.75
C GLY A 186 29.36 6.61 -13.33
N LYS A 187 29.15 5.53 -12.57
CA LYS A 187 28.34 4.37 -12.97
C LYS A 187 27.18 4.18 -12.00
N GLN A 188 26.06 3.70 -12.54
CA GLN A 188 24.93 3.27 -11.71
C GLN A 188 25.30 1.98 -10.97
N VAL A 189 24.94 1.92 -9.70
CA VAL A 189 25.05 0.74 -8.84
C VAL A 189 23.70 0.54 -8.17
N GLU A 190 23.17 -0.68 -8.27
CA GLU A 190 21.92 -1.09 -7.65
C GLU A 190 22.18 -1.54 -6.20
N ARG A 191 21.27 -1.18 -5.30
CA ARG A 191 21.25 -1.60 -3.90
C ARG A 191 19.87 -2.11 -3.53
N PRO A 192 19.76 -3.05 -2.58
CA PRO A 192 18.47 -3.41 -2.02
C PRO A 192 17.75 -2.17 -1.48
N ASP A 193 16.46 -2.09 -1.74
CA ASP A 193 15.60 -1.02 -1.20
C ASP A 193 14.83 -1.57 0.00
N SER A 194 15.43 -1.42 1.18
CA SER A 194 14.88 -1.91 2.46
C SER A 194 13.81 -0.92 2.97
N TRP A 195 12.73 -0.77 2.24
CA TRP A 195 11.66 0.20 2.52
C TRP A 195 11.02 0.05 3.90
N ARG A 196 11.17 -1.10 4.54
CA ARG A 196 10.65 -1.42 5.90
C ARG A 196 11.73 -1.42 6.99
N GLU A 197 12.94 -0.97 6.72
CA GLU A 197 14.06 -1.03 7.69
C GLU A 197 13.68 -0.44 9.05
N TYR A 198 12.88 0.63 9.06
CA TYR A 198 12.39 1.30 10.28
C TYR A 198 10.91 1.05 10.55
N GLY A 199 10.31 0.01 9.92
CA GLY A 199 8.88 -0.26 9.96
C GLY A 199 8.08 0.61 9.00
N CYS A 200 6.83 0.19 8.76
CA CYS A 200 5.87 0.97 7.98
C CYS A 200 4.64 1.27 8.85
N PRO A 201 4.47 2.50 9.35
CA PRO A 201 3.38 2.82 10.26
C PRO A 201 1.98 2.82 9.60
N TRP A 202 1.92 2.65 8.27
CA TRP A 202 0.66 2.51 7.54
C TRP A 202 0.11 1.09 7.53
N GLU A 203 0.93 0.08 7.82
CA GLU A 203 0.54 -1.32 7.75
C GLU A 203 0.19 -1.91 9.10
N VAL A 204 -0.75 -2.86 9.11
CA VAL A 204 -1.16 -3.62 10.28
C VAL A 204 -1.06 -5.10 9.99
N CYS A 205 -0.23 -5.82 10.74
CA CYS A 205 -0.18 -7.27 10.69
C CYS A 205 -1.50 -7.88 11.20
N ARG A 206 -1.99 -8.93 10.53
CA ARG A 206 -3.22 -9.65 10.87
C ARG A 206 -2.91 -11.10 11.23
N PRO A 207 -2.34 -11.36 12.40
CA PRO A 207 -1.94 -12.71 12.80
C PRO A 207 -3.14 -13.66 12.90
N GLU A 208 -4.34 -13.14 13.15
CA GLU A 208 -5.58 -13.91 13.17
C GLU A 208 -6.01 -14.45 11.81
N SER A 209 -5.41 -13.95 10.73
CA SER A 209 -5.72 -14.35 9.35
C SER A 209 -4.58 -15.11 8.66
N VAL A 210 -3.59 -15.56 9.42
CA VAL A 210 -2.46 -16.35 8.89
C VAL A 210 -2.97 -17.62 8.23
N GLN A 211 -2.42 -17.95 7.06
CA GLN A 211 -2.75 -19.14 6.28
C GLN A 211 -1.53 -20.08 6.19
N ASN A 212 -1.79 -21.38 6.33
CA ASN A 212 -0.79 -22.39 6.03
C ASN A 212 -0.86 -22.72 4.53
N ILE A 213 0.23 -22.52 3.82
CA ILE A 213 0.32 -22.72 2.38
C ILE A 213 1.15 -23.97 2.12
N PRO A 214 0.52 -25.09 1.68
CA PRO A 214 1.24 -26.29 1.32
C PRO A 214 1.96 -26.09 -0.03
N LEU A 215 3.19 -26.60 -0.15
CA LEU A 215 4.03 -26.48 -1.34
C LEU A 215 4.64 -27.83 -1.76
N GLY A 216 4.88 -27.96 -3.06
CA GLY A 216 5.59 -29.12 -3.65
C GLY A 216 4.88 -30.44 -3.43
N GLY A 217 5.67 -31.53 -3.30
CA GLY A 217 5.16 -32.86 -3.02
C GLY A 217 4.66 -33.62 -4.24
N TYR A 218 3.72 -34.55 -4.03
CA TYR A 218 3.19 -35.41 -5.07
C TYR A 218 1.68 -35.64 -4.93
N ILE A 219 1.07 -36.10 -6.01
CA ILE A 219 -0.34 -36.46 -6.06
C ILE A 219 -0.47 -37.98 -6.09
N GLU A 220 -1.19 -38.54 -5.11
CA GLU A 220 -1.61 -39.92 -5.06
C GLU A 220 -3.00 -40.08 -5.67
N LYS A 221 -3.17 -41.08 -6.54
CA LYS A 221 -4.49 -41.44 -7.04
C LYS A 221 -5.04 -42.58 -6.17
N GLN A 222 -6.19 -42.35 -5.57
CA GLN A 222 -6.93 -43.32 -4.78
C GLN A 222 -8.18 -43.76 -5.51
N THR A 223 -8.34 -45.08 -5.67
CA THR A 223 -9.55 -45.63 -6.30
C THR A 223 -10.46 -46.18 -5.20
N ALA A 224 -11.67 -45.63 -5.14
CA ALA A 224 -12.69 -46.10 -4.21
C ALA A 224 -13.33 -47.44 -4.68
N PRO A 225 -14.01 -48.19 -3.79
CA PRO A 225 -14.64 -49.44 -4.12
C PRO A 225 -15.70 -49.37 -5.23
N ASP A 226 -16.29 -48.21 -5.45
CA ASP A 226 -17.24 -47.92 -6.52
C ASP A 226 -16.58 -47.61 -7.89
N GLY A 227 -15.23 -47.67 -7.95
CA GLY A 227 -14.44 -47.39 -9.15
C GLY A 227 -14.16 -45.90 -9.38
N SER A 228 -14.64 -45.00 -8.53
CA SER A 228 -14.30 -43.57 -8.62
C SER A 228 -12.85 -43.33 -8.24
N VAL A 229 -12.19 -42.40 -8.97
CA VAL A 229 -10.80 -42.01 -8.73
C VAL A 229 -10.75 -40.64 -8.15
N SER A 230 -10.17 -40.49 -6.96
CA SER A 230 -9.83 -39.23 -6.32
C SER A 230 -8.33 -38.99 -6.35
N SER A 231 -7.95 -37.69 -6.26
CA SER A 231 -6.54 -37.30 -6.18
C SER A 231 -6.30 -36.65 -4.82
N VAL A 232 -5.34 -37.19 -4.08
CA VAL A 232 -4.91 -36.64 -2.78
C VAL A 232 -3.53 -36.02 -2.96
N TRP A 233 -3.40 -34.75 -2.58
CA TRP A 233 -2.13 -34.08 -2.62
C TRP A 233 -1.40 -34.23 -1.29
N HIS A 234 -0.15 -34.70 -1.37
CA HIS A 234 0.78 -34.80 -0.27
C HIS A 234 1.86 -33.73 -0.42
N PRO A 235 1.73 -32.57 0.27
CA PRO A 235 2.72 -31.50 0.17
C PRO A 235 4.05 -31.95 0.83
N SER A 236 5.17 -31.47 0.29
CA SER A 236 6.50 -31.70 0.87
C SER A 236 6.88 -30.68 1.94
N SER A 237 6.28 -29.49 1.91
CA SER A 237 6.54 -28.45 2.87
C SER A 237 5.30 -27.56 3.08
N ILE A 238 5.29 -26.84 4.18
CA ILE A 238 4.25 -25.83 4.50
C ILE A 238 4.94 -24.54 4.88
N ILE A 239 4.51 -23.43 4.27
CA ILE A 239 4.91 -22.10 4.68
C ILE A 239 3.70 -21.34 5.25
N LYS A 240 3.96 -20.29 6.00
CA LYS A 240 2.91 -19.38 6.51
C LYS A 240 2.78 -18.17 5.59
N GLY A 241 1.58 -17.90 5.11
CA GLY A 241 1.22 -16.62 4.53
C GLY A 241 0.71 -15.70 5.63
N VAL A 242 1.44 -14.63 5.92
CA VAL A 242 1.10 -13.65 6.96
C VAL A 242 0.59 -12.38 6.29
N PRO A 243 -0.69 -12.00 6.51
CA PRO A 243 -1.24 -10.82 5.85
C PRO A 243 -0.93 -9.53 6.60
N TRP A 244 -0.64 -8.49 5.82
CA TRP A 244 -0.45 -7.11 6.25
C TRP A 244 -1.45 -6.22 5.53
N ASP A 245 -2.28 -5.51 6.28
CA ASP A 245 -3.32 -4.63 5.75
C ASP A 245 -2.85 -3.18 5.74
N ILE A 246 -2.93 -2.56 4.56
CA ILE A 246 -2.66 -1.14 4.34
C ILE A 246 -3.98 -0.48 3.95
N PRO A 247 -4.44 0.55 4.69
CA PRO A 247 -5.66 1.25 4.34
C PRO A 247 -5.45 2.13 3.10
N VAL A 248 -6.39 2.08 2.17
CA VAL A 248 -6.43 2.93 0.98
C VAL A 248 -7.61 3.89 1.11
N VAL A 249 -7.30 5.14 1.37
CA VAL A 249 -8.30 6.18 1.64
C VAL A 249 -8.83 6.74 0.34
N GLY A 250 -10.15 6.67 0.12
CA GLY A 250 -10.80 7.31 -1.02
C GLY A 250 -10.81 8.84 -0.87
N TYR A 251 -10.85 9.56 -1.99
CA TYR A 251 -10.88 11.02 -2.00
C TYR A 251 -12.07 11.55 -1.17
N ARG A 252 -11.81 12.55 -0.33
CA ARG A 252 -12.68 13.07 0.74
C ARG A 252 -13.00 12.07 1.86
N GLY A 253 -12.21 11.00 1.96
CA GLY A 253 -12.16 10.10 3.10
C GLY A 253 -13.45 9.39 3.49
N SER A 254 -14.46 9.36 2.61
CA SER A 254 -15.77 8.78 2.94
C SER A 254 -15.81 7.26 2.88
N SER A 255 -14.79 6.62 2.33
CA SER A 255 -14.64 5.17 2.24
C SER A 255 -13.15 4.81 2.32
N VAL A 256 -12.85 3.69 2.92
CA VAL A 256 -11.49 3.16 3.03
C VAL A 256 -11.50 1.71 2.57
N ALA A 257 -10.69 1.41 1.56
CA ALA A 257 -10.41 0.07 1.08
C ALA A 257 -9.20 -0.54 1.79
N ILE A 258 -8.93 -1.81 1.55
CA ILE A 258 -7.77 -2.52 2.10
C ILE A 258 -6.90 -3.01 0.95
N LEU A 259 -5.60 -2.74 1.04
CA LEU A 259 -4.57 -3.46 0.31
C LEU A 259 -3.96 -4.49 1.27
N ARG A 260 -4.21 -5.77 1.03
CA ARG A 260 -3.66 -6.89 1.80
C ARG A 260 -2.47 -7.49 1.09
N LEU A 261 -1.30 -7.33 1.68
CA LEU A 261 -0.06 -7.90 1.19
C LEU A 261 0.31 -9.13 2.01
N TRP A 262 0.69 -10.21 1.33
CA TRP A 262 1.02 -11.49 1.95
C TRP A 262 2.53 -11.67 2.04
N GLU A 263 3.02 -11.75 3.27
CA GLU A 263 4.41 -12.09 3.59
C GLU A 263 4.55 -13.59 3.71
N SER A 264 5.60 -14.14 3.10
CA SER A 264 5.97 -15.56 3.28
C SER A 264 6.83 -15.71 4.53
N ARG A 265 6.47 -16.64 5.40
CA ARG A 265 7.26 -16.99 6.59
C ARG A 265 7.39 -18.51 6.73
N SER A 266 8.52 -18.96 7.24
CA SER A 266 8.71 -20.35 7.63
C SER A 266 7.75 -20.75 8.76
N THR A 267 7.31 -22.02 8.76
CA THR A 267 6.51 -22.59 9.85
C THR A 267 7.36 -22.83 11.09
N GLU A 268 8.64 -23.14 10.92
CA GLU A 268 9.60 -23.36 11.99
C GLU A 268 10.70 -22.31 11.94
N GLN A 269 10.96 -21.69 13.07
CA GLN A 269 12.02 -20.68 13.16
C GLN A 269 13.41 -21.32 13.15
N PHE A 270 13.54 -22.58 13.63
CA PHE A 270 14.80 -23.28 13.75
C PHE A 270 14.55 -24.78 14.00
N ASN A 271 15.19 -25.64 13.22
CA ASN A 271 15.08 -27.07 13.40
C ASN A 271 16.08 -27.58 14.46
N TRP A 272 15.62 -27.66 15.70
CA TRP A 272 16.43 -28.08 16.85
C TRP A 272 16.95 -29.52 16.76
N ASP A 273 16.21 -30.41 16.16
CA ASP A 273 16.61 -31.82 16.03
C ASP A 273 17.77 -31.97 15.06
N VAL A 274 17.71 -31.29 13.91
CA VAL A 274 18.81 -31.26 12.94
C VAL A 274 20.03 -30.53 13.50
N PHE A 275 19.82 -29.42 14.24
CA PHE A 275 20.89 -28.70 14.90
C PHE A 275 21.63 -29.57 15.93
N ASN A 276 20.88 -30.24 16.80
CA ASN A 276 21.42 -31.15 17.83
C ASN A 276 22.15 -32.35 17.24
N ALA A 277 21.75 -32.78 16.02
CA ALA A 277 22.43 -33.83 15.25
C ALA A 277 23.71 -33.34 14.53
N GLY A 278 24.08 -32.04 14.67
CA GLY A 278 25.28 -31.45 14.06
C GLY A 278 25.04 -30.82 12.67
N GLY A 279 23.83 -30.84 12.15
CA GLY A 279 23.46 -30.21 10.86
C GLY A 279 23.19 -28.71 10.96
N TYR A 280 24.18 -27.89 11.34
CA TYR A 280 24.01 -26.47 11.64
C TYR A 280 23.51 -25.65 10.45
N VAL A 281 23.94 -25.98 9.24
CA VAL A 281 23.53 -25.27 8.02
C VAL A 281 22.10 -25.70 7.63
N ASP A 282 21.80 -26.98 7.73
CA ASP A 282 20.49 -27.55 7.36
C ASP A 282 19.38 -27.09 8.34
N ALA A 283 19.74 -26.89 9.62
CA ALA A 283 18.82 -26.37 10.63
C ALA A 283 18.28 -24.96 10.30
N GLN A 284 19.00 -24.20 9.48
CA GLN A 284 18.58 -22.87 8.98
C GLN A 284 17.95 -22.91 7.59
N ALA A 285 18.08 -24.04 6.86
CA ALA A 285 17.65 -24.14 5.47
C ALA A 285 16.15 -23.89 5.29
N GLU A 286 15.31 -24.35 6.22
CA GLU A 286 13.87 -24.13 6.20
C GLU A 286 13.47 -22.65 6.31
N LYS A 287 14.27 -21.86 7.04
CA LYS A 287 14.07 -20.41 7.13
C LYS A 287 14.36 -19.71 5.80
N SER A 288 15.22 -20.30 4.97
CA SER A 288 15.61 -19.75 3.66
C SER A 288 14.63 -20.11 2.55
N LEU A 289 13.67 -21.02 2.79
CA LEU A 289 12.63 -21.43 1.84
C LEU A 289 11.36 -20.54 1.92
N ALA A 290 11.26 -19.70 2.91
CA ALA A 290 10.19 -18.72 3.09
C ALA A 290 10.65 -17.36 2.60
#